data_f1daa89ae56c31cada9187f8ea9bd198
#
_entry.id   f1daa89ae56c31cada9187f8ea9bd198
#
_cell.length_a   1.000
_cell.length_b   1.000
_cell.length_c   1.000
_cell.angle_alpha   90.00
_cell.angle_beta   90.00
_cell.angle_gamma   90.00
#
_symmetry.space_group_name_H-M   'P 1'
#
loop_
_entity.id
_entity.type
_entity.pdbx_description
1 polymer ?
#
loop_
_entity_poly.entity_id
_entity_poly.type
_entity_poly.pdbx_seq_one_letter_code
_entity_poly.pdbx_strand_id
1 'polypeptide(L)'
;MKGDNMTEVNDPSLWWKQAVVYQVYPRSFKDSRGEGLGQIAGVTEKIGYLKELGVDAIWLSPFYPSQLADGGYDVDDYRNVDPKLGTMDDFDALAKAAHADGIKIVVDIVPNHSSNLHEWFKAALAAKPGSPERDRYIFRDGKGPNGDEPPTNWQNHFGGPAWTRVPDGQWYLHMFTKEQPDWNWKNEDVRADFIKTLRFWLDHGADGFRVDVAHGLAKDLDRDDLDDYVVWCTNDQPEDGSHPVIDRDEVHDIYHEWRKVFNEYDPPAFAVAEAWVRPSRQHLYASPDDLGLIFNFEFAKKDWIRDDMHLAIEEGLESAERSGSTATWVMSNHDVVRHATRYALPQVPTGEYHQLPLDWLLRDGTTYREDRALGTKRARAAIMMEMALPGSAYVYQGEELGLFEVADIPWDELEDPSAWRTSRSASTKGRDGCRVPLPWVAADAPQLDDPNAASAATQVVQGFRGRCRIGRPGFHAEPVPPRAGIAT
;
A
#
# COMPACT_ATOMS: atom_id res chain seq x y z
N MET A 1 -14.81 13.76 34.54
CA MET A 1 -13.72 14.06 33.63
C MET A 1 -14.29 13.97 32.21
N LYS A 2 -14.85 15.03 31.70
CA LYS A 2 -15.40 15.17 30.34
C LYS A 2 -15.18 16.63 29.92
N GLY A 3 -13.98 16.94 29.48
CA GLY A 3 -13.65 18.32 29.11
C GLY A 3 -12.49 18.45 28.09
N ASP A 4 -11.66 17.43 27.96
CA ASP A 4 -10.42 17.57 27.16
C ASP A 4 -10.52 17.08 25.70
N ASN A 5 -11.51 16.25 25.34
CA ASN A 5 -11.60 15.68 23.99
C ASN A 5 -12.05 16.65 22.89
N MET A 6 -12.59 17.83 23.20
CA MET A 6 -13.05 18.75 22.14
C MET A 6 -11.97 19.74 21.67
N THR A 7 -10.89 19.91 22.44
CA THR A 7 -9.76 20.76 22.03
C THR A 7 -8.80 20.05 21.09
N GLU A 8 -8.61 18.74 21.21
CA GLU A 8 -7.75 17.94 20.29
C GLU A 8 -8.33 17.81 18.87
N VAL A 9 -9.65 17.75 18.73
CA VAL A 9 -10.32 17.60 17.43
C VAL A 9 -10.05 18.80 16.49
N ASN A 10 -9.68 19.96 17.02
CA ASN A 10 -9.43 21.19 16.26
C ASN A 10 -7.95 21.61 16.25
N ASP A 11 -7.03 20.74 16.69
CA ASP A 11 -5.60 21.04 16.61
C ASP A 11 -5.11 20.87 15.14
N PRO A 12 -4.71 21.96 14.47
CA PRO A 12 -4.23 21.88 13.08
C PRO A 12 -3.00 20.98 12.90
N SER A 13 -2.24 20.72 13.97
CA SER A 13 -1.09 19.83 13.93
C SER A 13 -1.49 18.35 13.81
N LEU A 14 -2.73 18.02 14.18
CA LEU A 14 -3.30 16.67 14.13
C LEU A 14 -4.28 16.49 12.95
N TRP A 15 -4.11 17.27 11.88
CA TRP A 15 -4.97 17.27 10.70
C TRP A 15 -5.23 15.85 10.15
N TRP A 16 -4.24 14.98 10.21
CA TRP A 16 -4.28 13.60 9.71
C TRP A 16 -5.27 12.70 10.46
N LYS A 17 -5.68 13.06 11.70
CA LYS A 17 -6.64 12.27 12.48
C LYS A 17 -8.04 12.22 11.87
N GLN A 18 -8.37 13.17 10.97
CA GLN A 18 -9.69 13.26 10.32
C GLN A 18 -9.60 13.50 8.82
N ALA A 19 -8.42 13.35 8.25
CA ALA A 19 -8.17 13.63 6.84
C ALA A 19 -8.88 12.65 5.93
N VAL A 20 -9.31 13.15 4.78
CA VAL A 20 -9.61 12.34 3.60
C VAL A 20 -8.34 12.28 2.75
N VAL A 21 -7.74 11.10 2.66
CA VAL A 21 -6.50 10.86 1.93
C VAL A 21 -6.82 10.13 0.63
N TYR A 22 -6.42 10.70 -0.50
CA TYR A 22 -6.61 10.08 -1.81
C TYR A 22 -5.34 9.34 -2.23
N GLN A 23 -5.44 8.03 -2.41
CA GLN A 23 -4.32 7.23 -2.88
C GLN A 23 -4.14 7.38 -4.39
N VAL A 24 -2.97 7.85 -4.79
CA VAL A 24 -2.50 7.93 -6.17
C VAL A 24 -1.50 6.80 -6.43
N TYR A 25 -1.76 5.98 -7.43
CA TYR A 25 -0.78 5.06 -8.00
C TYR A 25 -0.16 5.74 -9.23
N PRO A 26 1.02 6.39 -9.10
CA PRO A 26 1.51 7.35 -10.10
C PRO A 26 1.56 6.80 -11.51
N ARG A 27 2.00 5.54 -11.66
CA ARG A 27 2.15 4.85 -12.95
C ARG A 27 0.86 4.73 -13.78
N SER A 28 -0.30 4.73 -13.13
CA SER A 28 -1.60 4.57 -13.78
C SER A 28 -2.56 5.73 -13.51
N PHE A 29 -2.12 6.79 -12.82
CA PHE A 29 -2.97 7.92 -12.49
C PHE A 29 -3.21 8.84 -13.69
N LYS A 30 -2.17 9.47 -14.23
CA LYS A 30 -2.31 10.40 -15.36
C LYS A 30 -1.04 10.42 -16.21
N ASP A 31 -1.18 9.98 -17.45
CA ASP A 31 -0.16 10.15 -18.47
C ASP A 31 -0.16 11.61 -18.99
N SER A 32 0.92 12.33 -18.70
CA SER A 32 1.14 13.71 -19.16
C SER A 32 1.99 13.81 -20.44
N ARG A 33 2.66 12.71 -20.81
CA ARG A 33 3.57 12.69 -21.95
C ARG A 33 3.01 11.94 -23.16
N GLY A 34 1.91 11.17 -23.01
CA GLY A 34 1.36 10.32 -24.05
C GLY A 34 2.16 9.05 -24.31
N GLU A 35 2.87 8.56 -23.28
CA GLU A 35 3.76 7.40 -23.35
C GLU A 35 3.11 6.10 -22.86
N GLY A 36 1.85 6.17 -22.40
CA GLY A 36 1.11 5.03 -21.83
C GLY A 36 1.39 4.78 -20.34
N LEU A 37 2.21 5.62 -19.71
CA LEU A 37 2.58 5.54 -18.30
C LEU A 37 2.28 6.86 -17.62
N GLY A 38 1.72 6.83 -16.41
CA GLY A 38 1.51 8.03 -15.60
C GLY A 38 2.81 8.59 -15.03
N GLN A 39 2.85 9.91 -14.80
CA GLN A 39 4.02 10.61 -14.27
C GLN A 39 3.64 11.52 -13.10
N ILE A 40 4.65 11.94 -12.30
CA ILE A 40 4.49 12.92 -11.20
C ILE A 40 3.91 14.24 -11.72
N ALA A 41 4.36 14.70 -12.89
CA ALA A 41 3.79 15.88 -13.55
C ALA A 41 2.28 15.72 -13.84
N GLY A 42 1.82 14.51 -14.19
CA GLY A 42 0.41 14.21 -14.38
C GLY A 42 -0.40 14.33 -13.08
N VAL A 43 0.19 14.01 -11.93
CA VAL A 43 -0.43 14.25 -10.63
C VAL A 43 -0.57 15.76 -10.38
N THR A 44 0.49 16.51 -10.65
CA THR A 44 0.49 17.98 -10.53
C THR A 44 -0.61 18.63 -11.37
N GLU A 45 -0.83 18.17 -12.62
CA GLU A 45 -1.92 18.65 -13.49
C GLU A 45 -3.32 18.44 -12.89
N LYS A 46 -3.46 17.50 -11.94
CA LYS A 46 -4.76 17.10 -11.36
C LYS A 46 -4.97 17.59 -9.92
N ILE A 47 -4.09 18.39 -9.37
CA ILE A 47 -4.26 18.97 -8.03
C ILE A 47 -5.57 19.75 -7.92
N GLY A 48 -5.93 20.55 -8.93
CA GLY A 48 -7.22 21.25 -8.95
C GLY A 48 -8.44 20.33 -8.90
N TYR A 49 -8.38 19.18 -9.60
CA TYR A 49 -9.43 18.14 -9.51
C TYR A 49 -9.52 17.54 -8.10
N LEU A 50 -8.39 17.21 -7.50
CA LEU A 50 -8.34 16.63 -6.15
C LEU A 50 -8.84 17.62 -5.10
N LYS A 51 -8.53 18.90 -5.27
CA LYS A 51 -9.09 19.98 -4.44
C LYS A 51 -10.61 20.09 -4.56
N GLU A 52 -11.15 20.05 -5.80
CA GLU A 52 -12.61 20.06 -6.04
C GLU A 52 -13.29 18.81 -5.46
N LEU A 53 -12.60 17.66 -5.48
CA LEU A 53 -13.07 16.44 -4.84
C LEU A 53 -13.14 16.58 -3.31
N GLY A 54 -12.37 17.50 -2.73
CA GLY A 54 -12.39 17.81 -1.29
C GLY A 54 -11.47 16.93 -0.47
N VAL A 55 -10.36 16.43 -1.05
CA VAL A 55 -9.36 15.65 -0.31
C VAL A 55 -8.42 16.56 0.48
N ASP A 56 -7.98 16.09 1.64
CA ASP A 56 -7.05 16.82 2.52
C ASP A 56 -5.59 16.45 2.22
N ALA A 57 -5.36 15.25 1.70
CA ALA A 57 -4.02 14.77 1.36
C ALA A 57 -4.05 13.81 0.17
N ILE A 58 -2.89 13.66 -0.48
CA ILE A 58 -2.62 12.58 -1.43
C ILE A 58 -1.58 11.64 -0.85
N TRP A 59 -1.79 10.33 -0.99
CA TRP A 59 -0.79 9.31 -0.75
C TRP A 59 -0.27 8.81 -2.10
N LEU A 60 1.02 9.01 -2.35
CA LEU A 60 1.71 8.51 -3.53
C LEU A 60 2.25 7.11 -3.26
N SER A 61 1.74 6.09 -3.95
CA SER A 61 2.37 4.76 -3.99
C SER A 61 3.78 4.86 -4.58
N PRO A 62 4.69 3.89 -4.39
CA PRO A 62 6.10 4.04 -4.70
C PRO A 62 6.38 4.57 -6.12
N PHE A 63 7.21 5.60 -6.18
CA PHE A 63 7.64 6.28 -7.41
C PHE A 63 9.17 6.33 -7.54
N TYR A 64 9.86 5.58 -6.71
CA TYR A 64 11.31 5.43 -6.69
C TYR A 64 11.83 4.71 -7.92
N PRO A 65 13.14 4.85 -8.28
CA PRO A 65 13.80 3.97 -9.23
C PRO A 65 13.56 2.50 -8.87
N SER A 66 13.07 1.73 -9.84
CA SER A 66 12.68 0.33 -9.66
C SER A 66 12.71 -0.41 -10.99
N GLN A 67 12.99 -1.72 -10.95
CA GLN A 67 12.82 -2.60 -12.10
C GLN A 67 11.42 -3.15 -12.26
N LEU A 68 10.52 -2.79 -11.32
CA LEU A 68 9.13 -3.22 -11.29
C LEU A 68 8.96 -4.73 -11.07
N ALA A 69 9.86 -5.33 -10.32
CA ALA A 69 9.73 -6.73 -9.91
C ALA A 69 8.49 -6.96 -9.04
N ASP A 70 8.02 -5.90 -8.37
CA ASP A 70 6.78 -5.84 -7.60
C ASP A 70 6.14 -4.45 -7.69
N GLY A 71 5.81 -4.00 -8.91
CA GLY A 71 5.01 -2.80 -9.12
C GLY A 71 5.61 -1.48 -8.58
N GLY A 72 6.90 -1.44 -8.26
CA GLY A 72 7.59 -0.28 -7.69
C GLY A 72 8.04 -0.46 -6.24
N TYR A 73 7.65 -1.54 -5.59
CA TYR A 73 8.04 -1.86 -4.22
C TYR A 73 9.46 -2.48 -4.11
N ASP A 74 10.12 -2.81 -5.22
CA ASP A 74 11.54 -3.13 -5.31
C ASP A 74 12.35 -1.83 -5.53
N VAL A 75 12.77 -1.18 -4.45
CA VAL A 75 13.36 0.17 -4.46
C VAL A 75 14.87 0.12 -4.71
N ASP A 76 15.32 0.71 -5.83
CA ASP A 76 16.75 0.84 -6.18
C ASP A 76 17.44 1.99 -5.45
N ASP A 77 16.72 3.11 -5.23
CA ASP A 77 17.20 4.33 -4.57
C ASP A 77 16.04 5.02 -3.85
N TYR A 78 16.11 5.10 -2.51
CA TYR A 78 15.05 5.67 -1.68
C TYR A 78 14.95 7.19 -1.71
N ARG A 79 15.91 7.89 -2.30
CA ARG A 79 16.00 9.35 -2.30
C ARG A 79 16.02 9.92 -3.72
N ASN A 80 15.27 9.30 -4.61
CA ASN A 80 15.16 9.72 -6.00
C ASN A 80 13.77 9.38 -6.58
N VAL A 81 13.43 9.99 -7.70
CA VAL A 81 12.26 9.67 -8.51
C VAL A 81 12.69 8.80 -9.70
N ASP A 82 11.92 7.74 -10.02
CA ASP A 82 12.16 6.95 -11.23
C ASP A 82 12.14 7.85 -12.47
N PRO A 83 13.20 7.86 -13.30
CA PRO A 83 13.25 8.68 -14.52
C PRO A 83 12.09 8.48 -15.49
N LYS A 84 11.41 7.32 -15.42
CA LYS A 84 10.20 7.05 -16.20
C LYS A 84 9.00 7.82 -15.66
N LEU A 85 8.96 8.09 -14.35
CA LEU A 85 7.86 8.77 -13.67
C LEU A 85 8.10 10.28 -13.52
N GLY A 86 9.35 10.72 -13.59
CA GLY A 86 9.71 12.14 -13.46
C GLY A 86 11.09 12.36 -12.87
N THR A 87 11.25 13.50 -12.23
CA THR A 87 12.49 13.96 -11.59
C THR A 87 12.18 14.46 -10.16
N MET A 88 13.22 14.73 -9.37
CA MET A 88 13.05 15.41 -8.08
C MET A 88 12.44 16.80 -8.24
N ASP A 89 12.77 17.53 -9.31
CA ASP A 89 12.14 18.85 -9.61
C ASP A 89 10.62 18.70 -9.85
N ASP A 90 10.18 17.60 -10.48
CA ASP A 90 8.74 17.30 -10.65
C ASP A 90 8.06 17.00 -9.31
N PHE A 91 8.73 16.31 -8.38
CA PHE A 91 8.21 16.09 -7.03
C PHE A 91 8.12 17.39 -6.23
N ASP A 92 9.15 18.22 -6.25
CA ASP A 92 9.17 19.53 -5.57
C ASP A 92 8.06 20.44 -6.14
N ALA A 93 7.84 20.40 -7.46
CA ALA A 93 6.74 21.12 -8.11
C ALA A 93 5.37 20.61 -7.67
N LEU A 94 5.20 19.29 -7.54
CA LEU A 94 3.99 18.67 -7.02
C LEU A 94 3.74 19.10 -5.57
N ALA A 95 4.74 19.01 -4.69
CA ALA A 95 4.63 19.38 -3.29
C ALA A 95 4.21 20.85 -3.16
N LYS A 96 4.86 21.73 -3.92
CA LYS A 96 4.52 23.16 -3.95
C LYS A 96 3.10 23.42 -4.43
N ALA A 97 2.64 22.73 -5.48
CA ALA A 97 1.28 22.90 -6.03
C ALA A 97 0.22 22.38 -5.06
N ALA A 98 0.43 21.22 -4.46
CA ALA A 98 -0.47 20.63 -3.49
C ALA A 98 -0.63 21.52 -2.25
N HIS A 99 0.48 21.99 -1.67
CA HIS A 99 0.47 22.87 -0.52
C HIS A 99 -0.20 24.23 -0.81
N ALA A 100 -0.02 24.78 -2.02
CA ALA A 100 -0.69 26.02 -2.42
C ALA A 100 -2.23 25.88 -2.45
N ASP A 101 -2.72 24.66 -2.68
CA ASP A 101 -4.15 24.33 -2.66
C ASP A 101 -4.61 23.72 -1.33
N GLY A 102 -3.73 23.66 -0.33
CA GLY A 102 -4.03 23.13 1.02
C GLY A 102 -4.04 21.61 1.12
N ILE A 103 -3.55 20.92 0.09
CA ILE A 103 -3.46 19.45 0.05
C ILE A 103 -2.08 19.01 0.57
N LYS A 104 -2.07 18.05 1.48
CA LYS A 104 -0.88 17.45 2.08
C LYS A 104 -0.35 16.28 1.25
N ILE A 105 0.93 15.92 1.45
CA ILE A 105 1.58 14.81 0.74
C ILE A 105 2.03 13.73 1.69
N VAL A 106 1.59 12.51 1.44
CA VAL A 106 2.02 11.28 2.12
C VAL A 106 2.83 10.44 1.13
N VAL A 107 4.08 10.13 1.50
CA VAL A 107 4.99 9.33 0.67
C VAL A 107 4.98 7.88 1.17
N ASP A 108 4.91 6.93 0.25
CA ASP A 108 5.07 5.51 0.58
C ASP A 108 6.55 5.21 0.86
N ILE A 109 6.86 4.59 1.99
CA ILE A 109 8.21 4.15 2.33
C ILE A 109 8.23 2.64 2.51
N VAL A 110 9.21 1.96 1.89
CA VAL A 110 9.31 0.50 1.81
C VAL A 110 10.50 0.03 2.65
N PRO A 111 10.36 -0.11 3.98
CA PRO A 111 11.52 -0.32 4.84
C PRO A 111 11.86 -1.79 5.09
N ASN A 112 11.01 -2.76 4.72
CA ASN A 112 11.30 -4.17 4.99
C ASN A 112 12.45 -4.71 4.12
N HIS A 113 12.54 -4.27 2.87
CA HIS A 113 13.47 -4.77 1.85
C HIS A 113 13.90 -3.66 0.90
N SER A 114 14.96 -3.86 0.14
CA SER A 114 15.30 -3.03 -1.03
C SER A 114 15.16 -3.83 -2.32
N SER A 115 15.45 -3.20 -3.46
CA SER A 115 15.74 -3.93 -4.68
C SER A 115 17.10 -4.64 -4.61
N ASN A 116 17.24 -5.73 -5.33
CA ASN A 116 18.55 -6.38 -5.56
C ASN A 116 19.49 -5.50 -6.41
N LEU A 117 19.00 -4.41 -7.00
CA LEU A 117 19.80 -3.40 -7.70
C LEU A 117 20.20 -2.21 -6.80
N HIS A 118 19.72 -2.16 -5.57
CA HIS A 118 20.20 -1.17 -4.60
C HIS A 118 21.72 -1.28 -4.44
N GLU A 119 22.41 -0.13 -4.35
CA GLU A 119 23.88 -0.09 -4.29
C GLU A 119 24.45 -0.91 -3.13
N TRP A 120 23.78 -0.89 -1.98
CA TRP A 120 24.20 -1.65 -0.82
C TRP A 120 24.04 -3.15 -0.98
N PHE A 121 23.03 -3.63 -1.70
CA PHE A 121 22.90 -5.06 -1.96
C PHE A 121 23.97 -5.55 -2.95
N LYS A 122 24.26 -4.76 -3.99
CA LYS A 122 25.39 -5.05 -4.89
C LYS A 122 26.73 -5.11 -4.13
N ALA A 123 26.95 -4.17 -3.21
CA ALA A 123 28.13 -4.18 -2.35
C ALA A 123 28.15 -5.43 -1.44
N ALA A 124 27.01 -5.79 -0.84
CA ALA A 124 26.87 -6.99 -0.01
C ALA A 124 27.19 -8.27 -0.79
N LEU A 125 26.71 -8.39 -2.04
CA LEU A 125 27.04 -9.55 -2.89
C LEU A 125 28.52 -9.63 -3.27
N ALA A 126 29.18 -8.49 -3.46
CA ALA A 126 30.61 -8.43 -3.78
C ALA A 126 31.53 -8.65 -2.57
N ALA A 127 31.00 -8.46 -1.36
CA ALA A 127 31.74 -8.56 -0.11
C ALA A 127 31.80 -10.00 0.43
N LYS A 128 32.75 -10.25 1.31
CA LYS A 128 32.91 -11.58 1.97
C LYS A 128 31.83 -11.77 3.07
N PRO A 129 31.44 -13.02 3.36
CA PRO A 129 30.66 -13.33 4.55
C PRO A 129 31.23 -12.69 5.82
N GLY A 130 30.36 -12.11 6.66
CA GLY A 130 30.75 -11.43 7.88
C GLY A 130 31.32 -10.01 7.72
N SER A 131 31.35 -9.44 6.49
CA SER A 131 31.74 -8.05 6.29
C SER A 131 30.62 -7.07 6.68
N PRO A 132 30.94 -5.80 6.99
CA PRO A 132 29.92 -4.78 7.29
C PRO A 132 28.91 -4.56 6.15
N GLU A 133 29.36 -4.65 4.90
CA GLU A 133 28.46 -4.52 3.74
C GLU A 133 27.44 -5.66 3.68
N ARG A 134 27.88 -6.91 4.01
CA ARG A 134 27.03 -8.09 4.05
C ARG A 134 26.03 -8.02 5.20
N ASP A 135 26.44 -7.46 6.34
CA ASP A 135 25.60 -7.36 7.55
C ASP A 135 24.41 -6.39 7.42
N ARG A 136 24.39 -5.55 6.38
CA ARG A 136 23.22 -4.69 6.08
C ARG A 136 21.99 -5.46 5.63
N TYR A 137 22.17 -6.69 5.17
CA TYR A 137 21.12 -7.60 4.73
C TYR A 137 21.16 -8.90 5.53
N ILE A 138 20.10 -9.68 5.45
CA ILE A 138 20.00 -10.94 6.16
C ILE A 138 20.61 -12.05 5.32
N PHE A 139 21.82 -12.47 5.67
CA PHE A 139 22.51 -13.62 5.10
C PHE A 139 22.70 -14.71 6.16
N ARG A 140 22.57 -15.98 5.75
CA ARG A 140 22.80 -17.16 6.59
C ARG A 140 23.50 -18.25 5.79
N ASP A 141 24.21 -19.10 6.51
CA ASP A 141 24.73 -20.33 5.93
C ASP A 141 23.59 -21.33 5.72
N GLY A 142 23.66 -22.10 4.64
CA GLY A 142 22.67 -23.14 4.37
C GLY A 142 22.81 -24.34 5.29
N LYS A 143 21.75 -25.15 5.37
CA LYS A 143 21.73 -26.46 6.03
C LYS A 143 22.36 -27.54 5.16
N GLY A 144 22.56 -28.72 5.74
CA GLY A 144 23.16 -29.88 5.06
C GLY A 144 24.68 -29.84 4.98
N PRO A 145 25.33 -30.96 4.58
CA PRO A 145 26.79 -31.11 4.60
C PRO A 145 27.53 -30.11 3.70
N ASN A 146 26.88 -29.63 2.67
CA ASN A 146 27.46 -28.70 1.67
C ASN A 146 26.81 -27.30 1.70
N GLY A 147 25.96 -26.99 2.68
CA GLY A 147 25.19 -25.74 2.72
C GLY A 147 24.25 -25.54 1.52
N ASP A 148 23.78 -26.63 0.91
CA ASP A 148 22.96 -26.64 -0.29
C ASP A 148 21.44 -26.66 0.00
N GLU A 149 21.06 -26.78 1.25
CA GLU A 149 19.67 -26.62 1.71
C GLU A 149 19.47 -25.22 2.31
N PRO A 150 18.29 -24.61 2.11
CA PRO A 150 18.02 -23.25 2.64
C PRO A 150 18.04 -23.24 4.18
N PRO A 151 18.30 -22.08 4.81
CA PRO A 151 18.30 -21.93 6.27
C PRO A 151 16.99 -22.31 6.96
N THR A 152 15.86 -22.07 6.30
CA THR A 152 14.52 -22.47 6.76
C THR A 152 13.68 -22.98 5.59
N ASN A 153 12.54 -23.63 5.92
CA ASN A 153 11.56 -24.11 4.93
C ASN A 153 10.59 -23.02 4.46
N TRP A 154 10.82 -21.76 4.79
CA TRP A 154 9.88 -20.67 4.56
C TRP A 154 9.60 -20.41 3.08
N GLN A 155 8.35 -20.06 2.81
CA GLN A 155 7.92 -19.54 1.54
C GLN A 155 7.80 -18.01 1.63
N ASN A 156 8.09 -17.33 0.53
CA ASN A 156 7.87 -15.90 0.40
C ASN A 156 6.38 -15.59 0.14
N HIS A 157 6.01 -14.32 0.18
CA HIS A 157 4.62 -13.86 0.00
C HIS A 157 3.98 -14.36 -1.31
N PHE A 158 4.76 -14.56 -2.35
CA PHE A 158 4.29 -15.02 -3.65
C PHE A 158 4.40 -16.54 -3.86
N GLY A 159 4.60 -17.31 -2.80
CA GLY A 159 4.57 -18.78 -2.81
C GLY A 159 5.86 -19.48 -3.27
N GLY A 160 6.91 -18.73 -3.56
CA GLY A 160 8.26 -19.30 -3.82
C GLY A 160 9.08 -19.46 -2.54
N PRO A 161 10.31 -20.03 -2.60
CA PRO A 161 11.19 -20.08 -1.44
C PRO A 161 11.55 -18.66 -0.96
N ALA A 162 11.68 -18.48 0.37
CA ALA A 162 12.06 -17.22 0.97
C ALA A 162 13.59 -16.98 1.01
N TRP A 163 14.38 -17.91 0.51
CA TRP A 163 15.82 -17.85 0.51
C TRP A 163 16.38 -18.08 -0.89
N THR A 164 17.38 -17.30 -1.26
CA THR A 164 18.14 -17.47 -2.50
C THR A 164 19.62 -17.64 -2.20
N ARG A 165 20.23 -18.72 -2.75
CA ARG A 165 21.65 -19.03 -2.59
C ARG A 165 22.51 -18.11 -3.46
N VAL A 166 23.60 -17.59 -2.89
CA VAL A 166 24.60 -16.81 -3.61
C VAL A 166 25.84 -17.64 -3.94
N PRO A 167 26.71 -17.20 -4.87
CA PRO A 167 27.83 -18.01 -5.36
C PRO A 167 28.85 -18.44 -4.33
N ASP A 168 28.98 -17.72 -3.20
CA ASP A 168 29.89 -18.08 -2.11
C ASP A 168 29.34 -19.13 -1.14
N GLY A 169 28.07 -19.55 -1.35
CA GLY A 169 27.40 -20.60 -0.60
C GLY A 169 26.44 -20.15 0.48
N GLN A 170 26.45 -18.87 0.85
CA GLN A 170 25.43 -18.32 1.73
C GLN A 170 24.08 -18.14 1.03
N TRP A 171 23.05 -17.83 1.82
CA TRP A 171 21.69 -17.57 1.37
C TRP A 171 21.24 -16.22 1.92
N TYR A 172 20.57 -15.40 1.10
CA TYR A 172 19.90 -14.20 1.59
C TYR A 172 18.40 -14.40 1.71
N LEU A 173 17.81 -13.76 2.73
CA LEU A 173 16.38 -13.76 2.97
C LEU A 173 15.69 -12.74 2.05
N HIS A 174 14.54 -13.14 1.51
CA HIS A 174 13.59 -12.27 0.82
C HIS A 174 12.17 -12.73 1.13
N MET A 175 11.48 -11.99 1.98
CA MET A 175 10.10 -12.29 2.38
C MET A 175 9.12 -12.10 1.22
N PHE A 176 9.53 -11.38 0.18
CA PHE A 176 8.84 -11.14 -1.08
C PHE A 176 9.59 -11.79 -2.24
N THR A 177 9.70 -11.12 -3.37
CA THR A 177 10.41 -11.67 -4.53
C THR A 177 11.92 -11.77 -4.26
N LYS A 178 12.62 -12.64 -4.99
CA LYS A 178 14.09 -12.76 -4.89
C LYS A 178 14.82 -11.45 -5.28
N GLU A 179 14.13 -10.54 -5.96
CA GLU A 179 14.61 -9.20 -6.28
C GLU A 179 14.44 -8.22 -5.12
N GLN A 180 13.84 -8.64 -3.98
CA GLN A 180 13.54 -7.81 -2.82
C GLN A 180 14.26 -8.36 -1.57
N PRO A 181 15.60 -8.27 -1.47
CA PRO A 181 16.36 -8.75 -0.30
C PRO A 181 15.98 -7.96 0.96
N ASP A 182 15.76 -8.67 2.06
CA ASP A 182 15.36 -8.09 3.34
C ASP A 182 16.51 -7.41 4.05
N TRP A 183 16.27 -6.19 4.57
CA TRP A 183 17.18 -5.44 5.39
C TRP A 183 17.41 -6.12 6.76
N ASN A 184 18.63 -5.98 7.29
CA ASN A 184 18.94 -6.31 8.67
C ASN A 184 18.74 -5.08 9.57
N TRP A 185 17.57 -4.95 10.17
CA TRP A 185 17.24 -3.82 11.06
C TRP A 185 17.98 -3.84 12.42
N LYS A 186 18.73 -4.90 12.73
CA LYS A 186 19.71 -4.90 13.85
C LYS A 186 20.95 -4.06 13.49
N ASN A 187 21.18 -3.77 12.20
CA ASN A 187 22.33 -3.02 11.72
C ASN A 187 22.10 -1.51 11.85
N GLU A 188 23.01 -0.81 12.54
CA GLU A 188 22.90 0.63 12.78
C GLU A 188 22.99 1.49 11.51
N ASP A 189 23.77 1.05 10.49
CA ASP A 189 23.84 1.75 9.21
C ASP A 189 22.48 1.79 8.52
N VAL A 190 21.73 0.68 8.55
CA VAL A 190 20.38 0.59 7.99
C VAL A 190 19.44 1.56 8.72
N ARG A 191 19.41 1.52 10.05
CA ARG A 191 18.60 2.44 10.87
C ARG A 191 18.93 3.90 10.57
N ALA A 192 20.22 4.24 10.55
CA ALA A 192 20.68 5.60 10.28
C ALA A 192 20.36 6.08 8.85
N ASP A 193 20.38 5.19 7.86
CA ASP A 193 20.06 5.57 6.48
C ASP A 193 18.57 5.81 6.28
N PHE A 194 17.70 5.03 6.93
CA PHE A 194 16.26 5.30 6.91
C PHE A 194 15.92 6.61 7.63
N ILE A 195 16.60 6.97 8.72
CA ILE A 195 16.45 8.29 9.35
C ILE A 195 16.81 9.43 8.36
N LYS A 196 17.86 9.26 7.56
CA LYS A 196 18.22 10.24 6.50
C LYS A 196 17.15 10.28 5.41
N THR A 197 16.58 9.13 5.04
CA THR A 197 15.52 9.04 4.03
C THR A 197 14.25 9.73 4.49
N LEU A 198 13.84 9.55 5.75
CA LEU A 198 12.68 10.26 6.31
C LEU A 198 12.88 11.78 6.26
N ARG A 199 14.02 12.29 6.75
CA ARG A 199 14.32 13.72 6.69
C ARG A 199 14.37 14.24 5.25
N PHE A 200 14.99 13.49 4.34
CA PHE A 200 15.06 13.85 2.93
C PHE A 200 13.66 14.16 2.34
N TRP A 201 12.70 13.27 2.53
CA TRP A 201 11.36 13.49 1.98
C TRP A 201 10.59 14.59 2.70
N LEU A 202 10.74 14.71 4.03
CA LEU A 202 10.13 15.81 4.79
C LEU A 202 10.70 17.16 4.36
N ASP A 203 12.01 17.26 4.12
CA ASP A 203 12.67 18.47 3.63
C ASP A 203 12.25 18.84 2.20
N HIS A 204 11.83 17.84 1.38
CA HIS A 204 11.25 18.03 0.04
C HIS A 204 9.73 18.25 0.05
N GLY A 205 9.09 18.33 1.22
CA GLY A 205 7.70 18.71 1.34
C GLY A 205 6.72 17.54 1.50
N ALA A 206 7.18 16.35 1.87
CA ALA A 206 6.27 15.35 2.40
C ALA A 206 5.75 15.80 3.77
N ASP A 207 4.49 15.52 4.07
CA ASP A 207 3.84 15.82 5.35
C ASP A 207 3.70 14.57 6.25
N GLY A 208 3.95 13.41 5.68
CA GLY A 208 3.88 12.12 6.38
C GLY A 208 4.20 10.94 5.47
N PHE A 209 4.07 9.73 6.03
CA PHE A 209 4.45 8.50 5.35
C PHE A 209 3.35 7.43 5.42
N ARG A 210 3.29 6.59 4.41
CA ARG A 210 2.70 5.25 4.50
C ARG A 210 3.84 4.25 4.62
N VAL A 211 3.84 3.42 5.64
CA VAL A 211 4.92 2.47 5.92
C VAL A 211 4.51 1.10 5.42
N ASP A 212 5.17 0.66 4.35
CA ASP A 212 4.98 -0.66 3.75
C ASP A 212 5.50 -1.76 4.66
N VAL A 213 4.76 -2.87 4.77
CA VAL A 213 5.12 -4.04 5.59
C VAL A 213 5.62 -3.64 6.99
N ALA A 214 4.93 -2.69 7.63
CA ALA A 214 5.35 -2.12 8.90
C ALA A 214 5.59 -3.17 10.01
N HIS A 215 4.98 -4.32 9.92
CA HIS A 215 5.08 -5.42 10.88
C HIS A 215 6.26 -6.38 10.65
N GLY A 216 7.02 -6.19 9.54
CA GLY A 216 8.03 -7.14 9.09
C GLY A 216 9.48 -6.75 9.37
N LEU A 217 9.79 -5.57 9.93
CA LEU A 217 11.16 -5.05 10.01
C LEU A 217 12.03 -5.82 11.01
N ALA A 218 11.53 -6.03 12.21
CA ALA A 218 12.27 -6.73 13.26
C ALA A 218 12.24 -8.26 13.05
N LYS A 219 13.40 -8.89 13.07
CA LYS A 219 13.54 -10.33 12.85
C LYS A 219 14.48 -10.96 13.88
N ASP A 220 14.08 -12.10 14.43
CA ASP A 220 14.87 -12.94 15.33
C ASP A 220 15.10 -14.30 14.68
N LEU A 221 16.27 -14.45 14.07
CA LEU A 221 16.66 -15.66 13.34
C LEU A 221 17.68 -16.52 14.11
N ASP A 222 17.99 -16.15 15.35
CA ASP A 222 18.95 -16.86 16.19
C ASP A 222 18.21 -17.87 17.11
N ARG A 223 17.31 -18.68 16.50
CA ARG A 223 16.41 -19.64 17.16
C ARG A 223 16.46 -20.98 16.43
N ASP A 224 16.19 -22.07 17.16
CA ASP A 224 16.18 -23.44 16.63
C ASP A 224 14.80 -23.85 16.06
N ASP A 225 13.72 -23.13 16.39
CA ASP A 225 12.33 -23.44 16.06
C ASP A 225 11.78 -22.72 14.83
N LEU A 226 12.65 -22.15 13.99
CA LEU A 226 12.23 -21.31 12.85
C LEU A 226 11.34 -22.06 11.85
N ASP A 227 11.59 -23.33 11.62
CA ASP A 227 10.83 -24.15 10.67
C ASP A 227 9.40 -24.48 11.16
N ASP A 228 9.08 -24.19 12.43
CA ASP A 228 7.75 -24.41 13.01
C ASP A 228 6.77 -23.26 12.70
N TYR A 229 7.27 -22.13 12.18
CA TYR A 229 6.46 -20.94 11.91
C TYR A 229 6.03 -20.81 10.44
N VAL A 230 4.77 -20.48 10.24
CA VAL A 230 4.22 -20.10 8.93
C VAL A 230 4.26 -18.56 8.80
N VAL A 231 5.02 -18.07 7.85
CA VAL A 231 5.34 -16.65 7.77
C VAL A 231 4.14 -15.76 7.37
N TRP A 232 3.30 -16.23 6.45
CA TRP A 232 2.23 -15.41 5.86
C TRP A 232 0.82 -15.85 6.29
N CYS A 233 0.65 -16.23 7.55
CA CYS A 233 -0.66 -16.60 8.09
C CYS A 233 -1.03 -15.71 9.29
N THR A 234 -1.88 -14.72 9.07
CA THR A 234 -2.29 -13.78 10.14
C THR A 234 -3.04 -14.49 11.27
N ASN A 235 -3.86 -15.50 10.94
CA ASN A 235 -4.67 -16.20 11.93
C ASN A 235 -3.88 -17.09 12.90
N ASP A 236 -2.68 -17.52 12.48
CA ASP A 236 -1.80 -18.39 13.27
C ASP A 236 -0.66 -17.61 13.95
N GLN A 237 -0.64 -16.27 13.83
CA GLN A 237 0.37 -15.45 14.49
C GLN A 237 0.16 -15.42 15.99
N PRO A 238 1.24 -15.54 16.80
CA PRO A 238 1.19 -15.28 18.22
C PRO A 238 0.72 -13.85 18.53
N GLU A 239 -0.02 -13.66 19.61
CA GLU A 239 -0.49 -12.33 20.04
C GLU A 239 0.46 -11.62 21.01
N ASP A 240 1.61 -12.22 21.28
CA ASP A 240 2.59 -11.78 22.29
C ASP A 240 3.89 -11.21 21.69
N GLY A 241 3.93 -10.99 20.35
CA GLY A 241 5.12 -10.49 19.67
C GLY A 241 6.27 -11.50 19.54
N SER A 242 6.03 -12.78 19.79
CA SER A 242 7.07 -13.82 19.80
C SER A 242 7.37 -14.45 18.43
N HIS A 243 6.60 -14.11 17.38
CA HIS A 243 6.84 -14.61 16.03
C HIS A 243 8.24 -14.18 15.52
N PRO A 244 9.02 -15.08 14.86
CA PRO A 244 10.41 -14.77 14.51
C PRO A 244 10.59 -13.60 13.50
N VAL A 245 9.61 -13.31 12.64
CA VAL A 245 9.79 -12.33 11.55
C VAL A 245 8.58 -11.41 11.33
N ILE A 246 7.48 -11.58 12.07
CA ILE A 246 6.24 -10.82 11.90
C ILE A 246 5.78 -10.29 13.26
N ASP A 247 5.39 -9.01 13.32
CA ASP A 247 4.75 -8.38 14.47
C ASP A 247 5.52 -8.55 15.80
N ARG A 248 6.83 -8.38 15.73
CA ARG A 248 7.70 -8.43 16.92
C ARG A 248 7.65 -7.12 17.68
N ASP A 249 7.74 -7.21 19.02
CA ASP A 249 7.75 -6.02 19.87
C ASP A 249 8.94 -5.08 19.58
N GLU A 250 10.08 -5.63 19.14
CA GLU A 250 11.28 -4.84 18.81
C GLU A 250 11.08 -3.91 17.58
N VAL A 251 10.02 -4.08 16.79
CA VAL A 251 9.73 -3.16 15.69
C VAL A 251 9.37 -1.77 16.20
N HIS A 252 8.74 -1.69 17.37
CA HIS A 252 8.33 -0.43 17.98
C HIS A 252 9.52 0.42 18.43
N ASP A 253 10.69 -0.18 18.75
CA ASP A 253 11.91 0.58 19.02
C ASP A 253 12.37 1.37 17.77
N ILE A 254 12.19 0.80 16.57
CA ILE A 254 12.48 1.47 15.30
C ILE A 254 11.53 2.66 15.10
N TYR A 255 10.23 2.46 15.36
CA TYR A 255 9.22 3.50 15.17
C TYR A 255 9.32 4.61 16.21
N HIS A 256 9.72 4.32 17.44
CA HIS A 256 10.05 5.34 18.44
C HIS A 256 11.24 6.23 17.98
N GLU A 257 12.21 5.68 17.24
CA GLU A 257 13.26 6.51 16.63
C GLU A 257 12.71 7.38 15.49
N TRP A 258 11.83 6.83 14.65
CA TRP A 258 11.19 7.59 13.58
C TRP A 258 10.30 8.70 14.13
N ARG A 259 9.57 8.45 15.21
CA ARG A 259 8.74 9.46 15.89
C ARG A 259 9.58 10.65 16.34
N LYS A 260 10.80 10.45 16.80
CA LYS A 260 11.71 11.57 17.14
C LYS A 260 12.00 12.45 15.93
N VAL A 261 12.20 11.84 14.76
CA VAL A 261 12.39 12.59 13.50
C VAL A 261 11.12 13.34 13.11
N PHE A 262 9.95 12.69 13.19
CA PHE A 262 8.67 13.34 12.87
C PHE A 262 8.42 14.57 13.74
N ASN A 263 8.81 14.51 15.00
CA ASN A 263 8.67 15.62 15.95
C ASN A 263 9.71 16.74 15.78
N GLU A 264 10.69 16.61 14.86
CA GLU A 264 11.61 17.70 14.48
C GLU A 264 10.92 18.75 13.59
N TYR A 265 9.75 18.42 13.01
CA TYR A 265 9.01 19.27 12.06
C TYR A 265 7.82 19.95 12.73
N ASP A 266 7.36 21.07 12.16
CA ASP A 266 6.21 21.84 12.64
C ASP A 266 5.24 22.12 11.46
N PRO A 267 4.03 21.54 11.45
CA PRO A 267 3.53 20.55 12.40
C PRO A 267 4.30 19.23 12.34
N PRO A 268 4.29 18.42 13.42
CA PRO A 268 4.93 17.11 13.41
C PRO A 268 4.39 16.21 12.29
N ALA A 269 5.29 15.50 11.62
CA ALA A 269 4.89 14.50 10.65
C ALA A 269 4.22 13.30 11.32
N PHE A 270 3.54 12.48 10.53
CA PHE A 270 2.89 11.25 10.98
C PHE A 270 3.22 10.11 10.02
N ALA A 271 2.85 8.89 10.42
CA ALA A 271 2.83 7.78 9.48
C ALA A 271 1.58 6.90 9.69
N VAL A 272 1.17 6.24 8.61
CA VAL A 272 0.17 5.18 8.65
C VAL A 272 0.83 3.85 8.35
N ALA A 273 0.67 2.87 9.25
CA ALA A 273 1.20 1.53 9.11
C ALA A 273 0.37 0.70 8.13
N GLU A 274 1.01 0.10 7.15
CA GLU A 274 0.48 -1.09 6.50
C GLU A 274 0.99 -2.30 7.30
N ALA A 275 0.12 -2.83 8.16
CA ALA A 275 0.46 -3.95 9.02
C ALA A 275 -0.66 -4.99 9.05
N TRP A 276 -0.32 -6.20 8.61
CA TRP A 276 -1.20 -7.37 8.62
C TRP A 276 -1.01 -8.14 9.93
N VAL A 277 -1.55 -7.56 11.00
CA VAL A 277 -1.44 -8.07 12.37
C VAL A 277 -2.80 -8.33 12.98
N ARG A 278 -2.84 -9.10 14.07
CA ARG A 278 -4.09 -9.35 14.77
C ARG A 278 -4.73 -8.06 15.28
N PRO A 279 -6.07 -7.94 15.31
CA PRO A 279 -6.75 -6.76 15.84
C PRO A 279 -6.29 -6.37 17.25
N SER A 280 -5.98 -7.37 18.08
CA SER A 280 -5.47 -7.16 19.45
C SER A 280 -4.15 -6.37 19.52
N ARG A 281 -3.35 -6.34 18.44
CA ARG A 281 -2.03 -5.70 18.39
C ARG A 281 -1.98 -4.43 17.55
N GLN A 282 -3.01 -4.15 16.74
CA GLN A 282 -3.04 -2.96 15.87
C GLN A 282 -2.81 -1.65 16.62
N HIS A 283 -3.32 -1.54 17.85
CA HIS A 283 -3.19 -0.34 18.68
C HIS A 283 -1.73 0.04 18.99
N LEU A 284 -0.79 -0.90 18.94
CA LEU A 284 0.63 -0.64 19.18
C LEU A 284 1.20 0.29 18.09
N TYR A 285 0.95 -0.05 16.81
CA TYR A 285 1.40 0.74 15.66
C TYR A 285 0.74 2.12 15.57
N ALA A 286 -0.52 2.22 15.99
CA ALA A 286 -1.29 3.45 15.96
C ALA A 286 -0.99 4.38 17.15
N SER A 287 -0.14 3.98 18.09
CA SER A 287 0.25 4.81 19.23
C SER A 287 0.85 6.14 18.79
N PRO A 288 0.53 7.27 19.46
CA PRO A 288 1.17 8.56 19.20
C PRO A 288 2.69 8.57 19.39
N ASP A 289 3.23 7.66 20.20
CA ASP A 289 4.67 7.50 20.41
C ASP A 289 5.34 6.64 19.33
N ASP A 290 4.52 6.04 18.47
CA ASP A 290 4.91 5.17 17.35
C ASP A 290 4.59 5.86 16.01
N LEU A 291 3.97 5.17 15.04
CA LEU A 291 3.64 5.73 13.72
C LEU A 291 2.46 6.71 13.77
N GLY A 292 1.50 6.48 14.65
CA GLY A 292 0.32 7.32 14.87
C GLY A 292 -0.96 6.80 14.25
N LEU A 293 -0.88 6.07 13.14
CA LEU A 293 -2.02 5.43 12.48
C LEU A 293 -1.68 4.01 11.99
N ILE A 294 -2.72 3.19 11.82
CA ILE A 294 -2.66 1.88 11.17
C ILE A 294 -3.89 1.69 10.29
N PHE A 295 -3.76 1.08 9.11
CA PHE A 295 -4.90 0.76 8.26
C PHE A 295 -5.81 -0.30 8.89
N ASN A 296 -7.12 -0.06 8.85
CA ASN A 296 -8.12 -1.06 9.21
C ASN A 296 -8.42 -1.95 7.99
N PHE A 297 -7.58 -2.97 7.79
CA PHE A 297 -7.79 -3.93 6.71
C PHE A 297 -8.93 -4.90 6.98
N GLU A 298 -9.37 -5.06 8.23
CA GLU A 298 -10.56 -5.84 8.51
C GLU A 298 -11.78 -5.21 7.82
N PHE A 299 -11.92 -3.89 7.87
CA PHE A 299 -12.99 -3.19 7.15
C PHE A 299 -12.87 -3.35 5.62
N ALA A 300 -11.65 -3.24 5.07
CA ALA A 300 -11.39 -3.40 3.64
C ALA A 300 -11.73 -4.80 3.11
N LYS A 301 -11.64 -5.84 3.97
CA LYS A 301 -11.87 -7.22 3.58
C LYS A 301 -13.35 -7.61 3.58
N LYS A 302 -14.22 -6.87 4.27
CA LYS A 302 -15.61 -7.30 4.50
C LYS A 302 -16.46 -7.18 3.23
N ASP A 303 -17.39 -8.10 3.11
CA ASP A 303 -18.50 -8.03 2.17
C ASP A 303 -19.56 -7.02 2.61
N TRP A 304 -20.51 -6.75 1.73
CA TRP A 304 -21.66 -5.92 2.04
C TRP A 304 -22.65 -6.68 2.95
N ILE A 305 -22.17 -7.13 4.10
CA ILE A 305 -22.91 -7.86 5.13
C ILE A 305 -22.91 -7.01 6.40
N ARG A 306 -24.11 -6.71 6.90
CA ARG A 306 -24.30 -5.79 8.05
C ARG A 306 -23.46 -6.18 9.26
N ASP A 307 -23.52 -7.43 9.66
CA ASP A 307 -22.91 -7.90 10.90
C ASP A 307 -21.39 -7.96 10.79
N ASP A 308 -20.85 -8.34 9.62
CA ASP A 308 -19.41 -8.36 9.34
C ASP A 308 -18.83 -6.94 9.32
N MET A 309 -19.53 -5.99 8.67
CA MET A 309 -19.13 -4.59 8.64
C MET A 309 -19.21 -3.94 10.02
N HIS A 310 -20.27 -4.24 10.78
CA HIS A 310 -20.45 -3.73 12.14
C HIS A 310 -19.30 -4.17 13.04
N LEU A 311 -18.93 -5.46 13.00
CA LEU A 311 -17.81 -5.99 13.76
C LEU A 311 -16.49 -5.26 13.41
N ALA A 312 -16.19 -5.11 12.13
CA ALA A 312 -14.96 -4.43 11.70
C ALA A 312 -14.91 -2.95 12.12
N ILE A 313 -16.06 -2.29 12.18
CA ILE A 313 -16.17 -0.91 12.70
C ILE A 313 -15.93 -0.88 14.21
N GLU A 314 -16.57 -1.76 14.97
CA GLU A 314 -16.37 -1.84 16.42
C GLU A 314 -14.90 -2.12 16.77
N GLU A 315 -14.29 -3.12 16.17
CA GLU A 315 -12.87 -3.46 16.37
C GLU A 315 -11.94 -2.29 16.03
N GLY A 316 -12.22 -1.56 14.93
CA GLY A 316 -11.45 -0.39 14.52
C GLY A 316 -11.56 0.77 15.53
N LEU A 317 -12.75 1.01 16.07
CA LEU A 317 -12.98 2.05 17.08
C LEU A 317 -12.34 1.67 18.43
N GLU A 318 -12.44 0.41 18.85
CA GLU A 318 -11.76 -0.08 20.05
C GLU A 318 -10.24 0.01 19.94
N SER A 319 -9.67 -0.34 18.77
CA SER A 319 -8.23 -0.19 18.51
C SER A 319 -7.80 1.27 18.60
N ALA A 320 -8.59 2.19 18.04
CA ALA A 320 -8.33 3.64 18.13
C ALA A 320 -8.39 4.16 19.56
N GLU A 321 -9.36 3.72 20.37
CA GLU A 321 -9.45 4.09 21.79
C GLU A 321 -8.24 3.55 22.58
N ARG A 322 -7.85 2.32 22.34
CA ARG A 322 -6.69 1.69 23.02
C ARG A 322 -5.36 2.35 22.66
N SER A 323 -5.20 2.80 21.42
CA SER A 323 -3.97 3.47 20.97
C SER A 323 -3.88 4.93 21.45
N GLY A 324 -4.99 5.57 21.81
CA GLY A 324 -5.05 7.02 22.05
C GLY A 324 -4.95 7.85 20.75
N SER A 325 -5.18 7.24 19.61
CA SER A 325 -5.13 7.88 18.30
C SER A 325 -6.53 7.93 17.64
N THR A 326 -6.62 7.58 16.36
CA THR A 326 -7.88 7.55 15.60
C THR A 326 -7.93 6.34 14.68
N ALA A 327 -9.13 5.95 14.27
CA ALA A 327 -9.30 4.90 13.27
C ALA A 327 -8.94 5.40 11.86
N THR A 328 -8.52 4.49 11.00
CA THR A 328 -8.31 4.72 9.58
C THR A 328 -9.21 3.78 8.78
N TRP A 329 -10.01 4.35 7.91
CA TRP A 329 -10.98 3.61 7.12
C TRP A 329 -10.51 3.51 5.66
N VAL A 330 -10.59 2.33 5.09
CA VAL A 330 -10.19 2.07 3.71
C VAL A 330 -11.08 0.98 3.12
N MET A 331 -11.67 1.21 1.95
CA MET A 331 -12.49 0.23 1.23
C MET A 331 -11.72 -0.50 0.14
N SER A 332 -10.82 0.20 -0.53
CA SER A 332 -9.96 -0.35 -1.58
C SER A 332 -8.60 0.33 -1.57
N ASN A 333 -7.62 -0.38 -2.10
CA ASN A 333 -6.29 0.14 -2.40
C ASN A 333 -5.74 -0.58 -3.65
N HIS A 334 -4.47 -0.43 -3.93
CA HIS A 334 -3.80 -1.07 -5.06
C HIS A 334 -3.49 -2.57 -4.87
N ASP A 335 -3.87 -3.16 -3.73
CA ASP A 335 -3.60 -4.56 -3.36
C ASP A 335 -4.86 -5.42 -3.23
N VAL A 336 -6.04 -4.80 -3.23
CA VAL A 336 -7.31 -5.53 -3.09
C VAL A 336 -8.24 -5.25 -4.26
N VAL A 337 -9.07 -6.24 -4.59
CA VAL A 337 -10.13 -6.09 -5.60
C VAL A 337 -11.04 -4.93 -5.23
N ARG A 338 -11.32 -4.04 -6.18
CA ARG A 338 -12.15 -2.85 -5.98
C ARG A 338 -13.48 -3.19 -5.34
N HIS A 339 -13.88 -2.46 -4.30
CA HIS A 339 -15.09 -2.75 -3.54
C HIS A 339 -16.36 -2.65 -4.41
N ALA A 340 -16.39 -1.83 -5.46
CA ALA A 340 -17.50 -1.79 -6.40
C ALA A 340 -17.76 -3.17 -7.05
N THR A 341 -16.70 -3.88 -7.44
CA THR A 341 -16.80 -5.26 -7.95
C THR A 341 -17.14 -6.22 -6.83
N ARG A 342 -16.44 -6.19 -5.69
CA ARG A 342 -16.74 -7.09 -4.56
C ARG A 342 -18.20 -7.03 -4.16
N TYR A 343 -18.80 -5.85 -4.11
CA TYR A 343 -20.19 -5.64 -3.74
C TYR A 343 -21.19 -5.93 -4.87
N ALA A 344 -20.71 -6.07 -6.11
CA ALA A 344 -21.51 -6.51 -7.26
C ALA A 344 -21.61 -8.04 -7.40
N LEU A 345 -20.66 -8.75 -6.80
CA LEU A 345 -20.62 -10.21 -6.74
C LEU A 345 -21.57 -10.76 -5.66
N PRO A 346 -21.85 -12.08 -5.62
CA PRO A 346 -22.59 -12.68 -4.53
C PRO A 346 -21.94 -12.39 -3.17
N GLN A 347 -22.75 -12.00 -2.20
CA GLN A 347 -22.29 -11.70 -0.85
C GLN A 347 -22.47 -12.92 0.04
N VAL A 348 -21.39 -13.39 0.65
CA VAL A 348 -21.37 -14.58 1.48
C VAL A 348 -20.79 -14.23 2.85
N PRO A 349 -21.53 -14.51 3.96
CA PRO A 349 -20.99 -14.27 5.29
C PRO A 349 -19.88 -15.29 5.59
N THR A 350 -18.64 -14.93 5.34
CA THR A 350 -17.51 -15.84 5.56
C THR A 350 -16.66 -15.44 6.77
N GLY A 351 -16.76 -14.18 7.21
CA GLY A 351 -15.89 -13.64 8.25
C GLY A 351 -14.42 -13.48 7.83
N GLU A 352 -14.05 -14.01 6.66
CA GLU A 352 -12.67 -14.05 6.15
C GLU A 352 -12.53 -13.30 4.82
N TYR A 353 -11.27 -13.02 4.43
CA TYR A 353 -10.96 -12.40 3.15
C TYR A 353 -11.37 -13.34 1.99
N HIS A 354 -12.02 -12.75 0.99
CA HIS A 354 -12.77 -13.48 -0.03
C HIS A 354 -11.92 -14.25 -1.02
N GLN A 355 -12.13 -15.53 -1.04
CA GLN A 355 -11.79 -16.36 -2.21
C GLN A 355 -12.65 -16.00 -3.42
N LEU A 356 -13.90 -15.59 -3.23
CA LEU A 356 -14.87 -15.40 -4.31
C LEU A 356 -14.47 -14.31 -5.34
N PRO A 357 -14.03 -13.11 -4.96
CA PRO A 357 -13.48 -12.15 -5.92
C PRO A 357 -12.19 -12.63 -6.58
N LEU A 358 -11.32 -13.37 -5.88
CA LEU A 358 -10.10 -13.94 -6.45
C LEU A 358 -10.41 -15.05 -7.45
N ASP A 359 -11.38 -15.92 -7.15
CA ASP A 359 -11.87 -16.95 -8.09
C ASP A 359 -12.51 -16.32 -9.33
N TRP A 360 -13.22 -15.20 -9.15
CA TRP A 360 -13.82 -14.44 -10.25
C TRP A 360 -12.75 -13.86 -11.15
N LEU A 361 -11.71 -13.24 -10.59
CA LEU A 361 -10.54 -12.74 -11.33
C LEU A 361 -9.83 -13.87 -12.08
N LEU A 362 -9.56 -14.98 -11.39
CA LEU A 362 -8.85 -16.14 -11.95
C LEU A 362 -9.56 -16.73 -13.18
N ARG A 363 -10.86 -16.50 -13.31
CA ARG A 363 -11.71 -16.93 -14.42
C ARG A 363 -12.15 -15.81 -15.35
N ASP A 364 -11.35 -14.75 -15.48
CA ASP A 364 -11.58 -13.63 -16.39
C ASP A 364 -12.97 -12.98 -16.21
N GLY A 365 -13.45 -12.92 -14.96
CA GLY A 365 -14.73 -12.32 -14.64
C GLY A 365 -15.97 -13.16 -15.01
N THR A 366 -15.82 -14.43 -15.33
CA THR A 366 -16.92 -15.26 -15.89
C THR A 366 -17.59 -16.21 -14.89
N THR A 367 -16.96 -16.49 -13.74
CA THR A 367 -17.43 -17.52 -12.79
C THR A 367 -18.74 -17.15 -12.10
N TYR A 368 -18.92 -15.90 -11.74
CA TYR A 368 -20.08 -15.38 -11.02
C TYR A 368 -20.72 -14.24 -11.80
N ARG A 369 -22.04 -14.09 -11.65
CA ARG A 369 -22.76 -12.96 -12.24
C ARG A 369 -22.47 -11.69 -11.45
N GLU A 370 -21.84 -10.72 -12.08
CA GLU A 370 -21.64 -9.38 -11.57
C GLU A 370 -22.89 -8.52 -11.81
N ASP A 371 -23.53 -8.05 -10.74
CA ASP A 371 -24.61 -7.05 -10.81
C ASP A 371 -24.04 -5.65 -10.60
N ARG A 372 -23.53 -5.02 -11.66
CA ARG A 372 -22.91 -3.70 -11.60
C ARG A 372 -23.87 -2.60 -11.13
N ALA A 373 -25.16 -2.69 -11.42
CA ALA A 373 -26.12 -1.71 -10.97
C ALA A 373 -26.28 -1.75 -9.43
N LEU A 374 -26.33 -2.95 -8.86
CA LEU A 374 -26.38 -3.15 -7.42
C LEU A 374 -25.03 -2.81 -6.77
N GLY A 375 -23.92 -3.26 -7.37
CA GLY A 375 -22.56 -2.95 -6.91
C GLY A 375 -22.29 -1.46 -6.80
N THR A 376 -22.67 -0.68 -7.81
CA THR A 376 -22.57 0.79 -7.77
C THR A 376 -23.38 1.39 -6.61
N LYS A 377 -24.60 0.91 -6.35
CA LYS A 377 -25.41 1.42 -5.23
C LYS A 377 -24.78 1.11 -3.88
N ARG A 378 -24.28 -0.13 -3.72
CA ARG A 378 -23.60 -0.55 -2.49
C ARG A 378 -22.30 0.20 -2.27
N ALA A 379 -21.48 0.37 -3.32
CA ALA A 379 -20.23 1.12 -3.26
C ALA A 379 -20.46 2.58 -2.83
N ARG A 380 -21.49 3.24 -3.40
CA ARG A 380 -21.86 4.60 -2.97
C ARG A 380 -22.29 4.65 -1.50
N ALA A 381 -23.08 3.69 -1.04
CA ALA A 381 -23.51 3.61 0.35
C ALA A 381 -22.30 3.34 1.29
N ALA A 382 -21.36 2.51 0.85
CA ALA A 382 -20.14 2.20 1.59
C ALA A 382 -19.26 3.43 1.79
N ILE A 383 -19.00 4.20 0.73
CA ILE A 383 -18.24 5.46 0.85
C ILE A 383 -18.96 6.48 1.74
N MET A 384 -20.30 6.59 1.66
CA MET A 384 -21.05 7.44 2.56
C MET A 384 -20.90 7.01 4.03
N MET A 385 -20.87 5.71 4.30
CA MET A 385 -20.64 5.17 5.62
C MET A 385 -19.21 5.46 6.08
N GLU A 386 -18.21 5.20 5.25
CA GLU A 386 -16.80 5.46 5.52
C GLU A 386 -16.58 6.94 5.91
N MET A 387 -17.14 7.87 5.12
CA MET A 387 -17.03 9.31 5.37
C MET A 387 -17.80 9.77 6.62
N ALA A 388 -18.74 8.99 7.11
CA ALA A 388 -19.49 9.30 8.34
C ALA A 388 -18.84 8.76 9.60
N LEU A 389 -17.90 7.83 9.48
CA LEU A 389 -17.20 7.26 10.62
C LEU A 389 -16.15 8.24 11.18
N PRO A 390 -15.90 8.26 12.50
CA PRO A 390 -14.84 9.07 13.08
C PRO A 390 -13.47 8.50 12.72
N GLY A 391 -12.50 9.36 12.41
CA GLY A 391 -11.17 8.95 12.01
C GLY A 391 -10.80 9.44 10.60
N SER A 392 -9.69 9.02 10.03
CA SER A 392 -9.29 9.33 8.66
C SER A 392 -9.87 8.32 7.66
N ALA A 393 -10.15 8.78 6.44
CA ALA A 393 -10.67 7.96 5.35
C ALA A 393 -9.69 7.95 4.19
N TYR A 394 -9.46 6.77 3.59
CA TYR A 394 -8.52 6.59 2.48
C TYR A 394 -9.28 6.13 1.24
N VAL A 395 -9.26 6.95 0.21
CA VAL A 395 -9.96 6.72 -1.05
C VAL A 395 -8.95 6.34 -2.13
N TYR A 396 -9.11 5.20 -2.74
CA TYR A 396 -8.23 4.77 -3.82
C TYR A 396 -8.65 5.40 -5.15
N GLN A 397 -7.67 5.79 -5.97
CA GLN A 397 -7.92 6.38 -7.29
C GLN A 397 -8.96 5.60 -8.10
N GLY A 398 -9.99 6.31 -8.58
CA GLY A 398 -11.09 5.76 -9.36
C GLY A 398 -12.29 5.27 -8.55
N GLU A 399 -12.25 5.28 -7.22
CA GLU A 399 -13.42 5.00 -6.39
C GLU A 399 -14.49 6.08 -6.57
N GLU A 400 -14.08 7.34 -6.65
CA GLU A 400 -14.96 8.49 -6.91
C GLU A 400 -15.68 8.39 -8.26
N LEU A 401 -15.10 7.62 -9.19
CA LEU A 401 -15.68 7.31 -10.49
C LEU A 401 -16.57 6.07 -10.47
N GLY A 402 -16.55 5.30 -9.37
CA GLY A 402 -17.21 4.00 -9.25
C GLY A 402 -16.61 2.95 -10.18
N LEU A 403 -15.28 2.98 -10.36
CA LEU A 403 -14.60 2.00 -11.22
C LEU A 403 -14.72 0.60 -10.65
N PHE A 404 -14.95 -0.34 -11.56
CA PHE A 404 -14.93 -1.77 -11.31
C PHE A 404 -13.55 -2.34 -11.59
N GLU A 405 -13.29 -3.51 -11.04
CA GLU A 405 -12.11 -4.31 -11.33
C GLU A 405 -12.07 -4.75 -12.80
N VAL A 406 -10.88 -4.88 -13.35
CA VAL A 406 -10.66 -5.41 -14.70
C VAL A 406 -10.15 -6.84 -14.59
N ALA A 407 -11.03 -7.81 -14.89
CA ALA A 407 -10.73 -9.23 -14.71
C ALA A 407 -10.09 -9.89 -15.93
N ASP A 408 -10.34 -9.34 -17.13
CA ASP A 408 -10.04 -9.97 -18.43
C ASP A 408 -8.73 -9.51 -19.05
N ILE A 409 -7.78 -9.02 -18.24
CA ILE A 409 -6.41 -8.76 -18.68
C ILE A 409 -5.80 -10.09 -19.12
N PRO A 410 -5.25 -10.20 -20.37
CA PRO A 410 -4.58 -11.41 -20.82
C PRO A 410 -3.41 -11.80 -19.90
N TRP A 411 -3.21 -13.12 -19.72
CA TRP A 411 -2.18 -13.64 -18.82
C TRP A 411 -0.75 -13.20 -19.20
N ASP A 412 -0.46 -13.01 -20.46
CA ASP A 412 0.83 -12.57 -20.97
C ASP A 412 1.07 -11.07 -20.85
N GLU A 413 0.06 -10.32 -20.41
CA GLU A 413 0.13 -8.88 -20.14
C GLU A 413 0.07 -8.54 -18.65
N LEU A 414 -0.02 -9.55 -17.76
CA LEU A 414 0.02 -9.33 -16.31
C LEU A 414 1.45 -9.01 -15.86
N GLU A 415 1.59 -8.02 -15.00
CA GLU A 415 2.87 -7.58 -14.43
C GLU A 415 3.04 -8.03 -12.97
N ASP A 416 1.95 -8.31 -12.25
CA ASP A 416 1.99 -8.67 -10.83
C ASP A 416 2.71 -10.01 -10.60
N PRO A 417 3.73 -10.06 -9.72
CA PRO A 417 4.43 -11.29 -9.38
C PRO A 417 3.53 -12.39 -8.82
N SER A 418 2.40 -12.06 -8.19
CA SER A 418 1.42 -13.02 -7.71
C SER A 418 0.86 -13.91 -8.84
N ALA A 419 0.72 -13.37 -10.05
CA ALA A 419 0.22 -14.12 -11.21
C ALA A 419 1.27 -15.07 -11.80
N TRP A 420 2.56 -14.71 -11.72
CA TRP A 420 3.64 -15.42 -12.45
C TRP A 420 4.41 -16.41 -11.59
N ARG A 421 4.58 -16.15 -10.29
CA ARG A 421 5.48 -16.90 -9.44
C ARG A 421 4.86 -18.09 -8.73
N THR A 422 3.55 -18.09 -8.57
CA THR A 422 2.81 -19.24 -8.00
C THR A 422 2.63 -20.40 -8.97
N SER A 423 3.31 -20.38 -10.15
CA SER A 423 3.12 -21.27 -11.30
C SER A 423 1.73 -21.13 -11.94
N ARG A 424 1.56 -21.61 -13.19
CA ARG A 424 0.27 -21.57 -13.92
C ARG A 424 -0.87 -22.42 -13.30
N SER A 425 -0.65 -22.98 -12.14
CA SER A 425 -1.69 -23.47 -11.22
C SER A 425 -2.10 -22.36 -10.22
N ALA A 426 -1.91 -21.10 -10.60
CA ALA A 426 -2.07 -19.93 -9.76
C ALA A 426 -3.40 -19.90 -9.02
N SER A 427 -3.32 -19.58 -7.74
CA SER A 427 -4.47 -19.32 -6.89
C SER A 427 -5.05 -17.90 -7.10
N THR A 428 -4.37 -17.05 -7.86
CA THR A 428 -4.77 -15.67 -8.12
C THR A 428 -4.25 -15.18 -9.48
N LYS A 429 -4.94 -14.21 -10.07
CA LYS A 429 -4.52 -13.47 -11.27
C LYS A 429 -3.74 -12.19 -10.92
N GLY A 430 -3.47 -11.97 -9.63
CA GLY A 430 -2.74 -10.80 -9.17
C GLY A 430 -3.60 -9.55 -8.99
N ARG A 431 -2.93 -8.40 -8.92
CA ARG A 431 -3.51 -7.10 -8.56
C ARG A 431 -3.62 -6.13 -9.74
N ASP A 432 -3.23 -6.54 -10.96
CA ASP A 432 -3.20 -5.65 -12.12
C ASP A 432 -4.57 -5.06 -12.46
N GLY A 433 -5.65 -5.80 -12.18
CA GLY A 433 -7.01 -5.36 -12.46
C GLY A 433 -7.46 -4.11 -11.71
N CYS A 434 -6.93 -3.85 -10.51
CA CYS A 434 -7.19 -2.60 -9.78
C CYS A 434 -6.19 -1.49 -10.11
N ARG A 435 -5.07 -1.79 -10.79
CA ARG A 435 -3.97 -0.87 -11.10
C ARG A 435 -4.04 -0.26 -12.50
N VAL A 436 -5.11 -0.51 -13.24
CA VAL A 436 -5.33 -0.01 -14.60
C VAL A 436 -5.34 1.51 -14.67
N PRO A 437 -4.95 2.13 -15.82
CA PRO A 437 -4.97 3.57 -16.00
C PRO A 437 -6.34 4.21 -15.79
N LEU A 438 -6.37 5.39 -15.16
CA LEU A 438 -7.59 6.16 -14.96
C LEU A 438 -8.08 6.80 -16.27
N PRO A 439 -9.40 6.75 -16.55
CA PRO A 439 -10.00 7.37 -17.72
C PRO A 439 -10.24 8.87 -17.47
N TRP A 440 -9.29 9.74 -17.82
CA TRP A 440 -9.42 11.19 -17.68
C TRP A 440 -10.25 11.88 -18.75
N VAL A 441 -10.57 11.19 -19.84
CA VAL A 441 -11.31 11.71 -20.98
C VAL A 441 -12.48 10.80 -21.36
N ALA A 442 -13.53 11.39 -21.91
CA ALA A 442 -14.66 10.61 -22.43
C ALA A 442 -14.23 9.75 -23.63
N ALA A 443 -14.99 8.70 -23.93
CA ALA A 443 -14.68 7.67 -24.93
C ALA A 443 -14.35 8.21 -26.35
N ASP A 444 -14.77 9.44 -26.64
CA ASP A 444 -14.63 10.03 -27.98
C ASP A 444 -13.40 10.94 -28.15
N ALA A 445 -12.53 11.02 -27.12
CA ALA A 445 -11.35 11.88 -27.17
C ALA A 445 -10.09 11.08 -27.58
N PRO A 446 -9.36 11.51 -28.62
CA PRO A 446 -8.30 10.72 -29.26
C PRO A 446 -6.97 10.64 -28.49
N GLN A 447 -6.88 11.13 -27.26
CA GLN A 447 -5.61 11.31 -26.55
C GLN A 447 -5.06 10.09 -25.77
N LEU A 448 -5.74 8.94 -25.83
CA LEU A 448 -5.22 7.67 -25.32
C LEU A 448 -4.96 6.65 -26.44
N ASP A 449 -5.04 7.10 -27.68
CA ASP A 449 -4.85 6.26 -28.86
C ASP A 449 -3.40 6.34 -29.36
N ASP A 450 -2.42 6.02 -28.50
CA ASP A 450 -1.14 5.54 -28.97
C ASP A 450 -1.26 4.03 -29.22
N PRO A 451 -1.24 3.57 -30.48
CA PRO A 451 -1.31 2.14 -30.76
C PRO A 451 -0.09 1.34 -30.23
N ASN A 452 0.97 2.03 -29.77
CA ASN A 452 2.13 1.41 -29.16
C ASN A 452 2.05 1.39 -27.61
N ALA A 453 1.11 2.11 -27.02
CA ALA A 453 0.86 2.13 -25.55
C ALA A 453 -0.24 1.15 -25.12
N ALA A 454 -0.71 0.31 -26.03
CA ALA A 454 -1.78 -0.64 -25.76
C ALA A 454 -1.26 -1.85 -24.96
N SER A 455 -1.08 -1.69 -23.64
CA SER A 455 -1.25 -2.83 -22.74
C SER A 455 -2.71 -3.30 -22.82
N ALA A 456 -3.00 -4.58 -22.55
CA ALA A 456 -4.36 -5.09 -22.46
C ALA A 456 -5.20 -4.26 -21.49
N ALA A 457 -4.60 -3.79 -20.38
CA ALA A 457 -5.20 -2.84 -19.46
C ALA A 457 -5.74 -1.59 -20.19
N THR A 458 -5.00 -1.03 -21.14
CA THR A 458 -5.45 0.12 -21.93
C THR A 458 -6.63 -0.25 -22.85
N GLN A 459 -6.62 -1.44 -23.48
CA GLN A 459 -7.74 -1.90 -24.32
C GLN A 459 -8.98 -2.19 -23.50
N VAL A 460 -8.82 -2.76 -22.31
CA VAL A 460 -9.92 -3.03 -21.38
C VAL A 460 -10.49 -1.71 -20.85
N VAL A 461 -9.64 -0.73 -20.49
CA VAL A 461 -10.08 0.62 -20.13
C VAL A 461 -10.81 1.30 -21.29
N GLN A 462 -10.42 1.07 -22.54
CA GLN A 462 -11.18 1.55 -23.69
C GLN A 462 -12.60 0.94 -23.75
N GLY A 463 -12.75 -0.33 -23.42
CA GLY A 463 -14.06 -0.97 -23.25
C GLY A 463 -14.90 -0.35 -22.11
N PHE A 464 -14.25 0.18 -21.07
CA PHE A 464 -14.90 0.90 -19.96
C PHE A 464 -15.23 2.37 -20.27
N ARG A 465 -14.54 3.03 -21.17
CA ARG A 465 -14.76 4.46 -21.54
C ARG A 465 -16.23 4.76 -21.85
N GLY A 466 -16.90 3.90 -22.59
CA GLY A 466 -18.33 4.04 -22.89
C GLY A 466 -19.25 3.96 -21.67
N ARG A 467 -18.76 3.55 -20.53
CA ARG A 467 -19.50 3.42 -19.25
C ARG A 467 -19.02 4.43 -18.21
N CYS A 468 -17.90 5.10 -18.45
CA CYS A 468 -17.38 6.11 -17.53
C CYS A 468 -18.23 7.37 -17.61
N ARG A 469 -18.68 7.87 -16.46
CA ARG A 469 -19.68 8.96 -16.39
C ARG A 469 -19.08 10.35 -16.43
N ILE A 470 -17.76 10.47 -16.51
CA ILE A 470 -17.08 11.76 -16.67
C ILE A 470 -17.43 12.32 -18.05
N GLY A 471 -17.98 13.53 -18.09
CA GLY A 471 -18.27 14.26 -19.31
C GLY A 471 -19.66 14.04 -19.93
N ARG A 472 -20.56 13.24 -19.31
CA ARG A 472 -21.97 13.27 -19.74
C ARG A 472 -22.66 14.49 -19.14
N PRO A 473 -23.37 15.34 -19.94
CA PRO A 473 -24.19 16.40 -19.39
C PRO A 473 -25.20 15.82 -18.39
N GLY A 474 -25.19 16.31 -17.15
CA GLY A 474 -26.12 15.88 -16.09
C GLY A 474 -25.57 14.76 -15.16
N PHE A 475 -24.36 14.27 -15.40
CA PHE A 475 -23.66 13.42 -14.45
C PHE A 475 -22.40 14.14 -13.99
N HIS A 476 -22.56 15.01 -13.01
CA HIS A 476 -21.43 15.35 -12.16
C HIS A 476 -21.08 14.06 -11.39
N ALA A 477 -19.81 13.66 -11.33
CA ALA A 477 -19.36 12.94 -10.16
C ALA A 477 -19.82 13.84 -9.01
N GLU A 478 -20.86 13.43 -8.28
CA GLU A 478 -21.17 14.16 -7.06
C GLU A 478 -19.89 14.05 -6.26
N PRO A 479 -19.23 15.16 -5.92
CA PRO A 479 -18.05 15.12 -5.08
C PRO A 479 -18.43 14.30 -3.87
N VAL A 480 -17.52 13.44 -3.42
CA VAL A 480 -17.64 12.89 -2.06
C VAL A 480 -17.86 14.12 -1.19
N PRO A 481 -19.02 14.28 -0.56
CA PRO A 481 -19.33 15.52 0.13
C PRO A 481 -18.21 15.76 1.14
N PRO A 482 -17.71 17.00 1.26
CA PRO A 482 -16.77 17.33 2.31
C PRO A 482 -17.39 16.83 3.60
N ARG A 483 -16.59 16.22 4.46
CA ARG A 483 -17.04 15.78 5.78
C ARG A 483 -17.90 16.90 6.33
N ALA A 484 -19.17 16.64 6.53
CA ALA A 484 -20.02 17.57 7.25
C ALA A 484 -19.33 17.75 8.60
N GLY A 485 -18.76 18.95 8.79
CA GLY A 485 -18.21 19.30 10.09
C GLY A 485 -19.28 18.91 11.10
N ILE A 486 -18.91 18.09 12.08
CA ILE A 486 -19.82 17.70 13.14
C ILE A 486 -20.29 19.03 13.72
N ALA A 487 -21.51 19.41 13.40
CA ALA A 487 -22.10 20.62 13.94
C ALA A 487 -22.11 20.44 15.46
N THR A 488 -21.42 21.33 16.13
CA THR A 488 -21.43 21.49 17.59
C THR A 488 -22.84 21.69 18.13
#